data_06415c466a4f7f6c9d9a7283d5be0c0d
#
_entry.id   06415c466a4f7f6c9d9a7283d5be0c0d
#
_cell.length_a   1.000
_cell.length_b   1.000
_cell.length_c   1.000
_cell.angle_alpha   90.00
_cell.angle_beta   90.00
_cell.angle_gamma   90.00
#
_symmetry.space_group_name_H-M   'P 1'
#
loop_
_entity.id
_entity.type
_entity.pdbx_description
1 polymer ?
#
loop_
_entity_poly.entity_id
_entity_poly.type
_entity_poly.pdbx_seq_one_letter_code
_entity_poly.pdbx_strand_id
1 'polypeptide(L)'
;MLVPVTIGCAFAADLTLRMLPHDLFSFRAWEATRTPGEDAPFLPNHRYHSDRTYGNLAAVGNLRAFRQYRSVTFTTDELGYANAPDLARRGGAAAIVFGSSFAAGSELGDDSTLAAQLARQTGRTVYNAGGGDPNFAEIRWLARRLVAPGGLVILEYPERGDVPFITPVHVTHRTARCREVIAPRLTGVCSVLGWLARHAAVSPLQILAQRGLKLLQDDRWLPNPYAGTVLQARLRDGQGMLFLAQERVAFHLAAPDAPAVRYVRWLDRKLGRENFRVLVVLVPRKYTVYAPLLDPPDPGPDQSAPYLDRVEQGLRAAGIPVVNLTARFRAAATAALGRGGAGGGSIYFPDDTHWNAAGAALAARDIARTWGGLEP
;
A
#
# COMPACT_ATOMS: atom_id res chain seq x y z
N MET A 1 -20.64 20.39 37.90
CA MET A 1 -19.23 20.14 38.23
C MET A 1 -18.68 18.84 37.70
N LEU A 2 -19.42 17.74 37.57
CA LEU A 2 -18.88 16.44 37.07
C LEU A 2 -18.35 16.52 35.63
N VAL A 3 -19.07 17.12 34.68
CA VAL A 3 -18.70 17.15 33.26
C VAL A 3 -17.34 17.81 32.99
N PRO A 4 -17.02 19.03 33.51
CA PRO A 4 -15.69 19.61 33.26
C PRO A 4 -14.58 18.82 33.90
N VAL A 5 -14.80 18.17 35.05
CA VAL A 5 -13.80 17.30 35.69
C VAL A 5 -13.53 16.07 34.85
N THR A 6 -14.59 15.42 34.31
CA THR A 6 -14.42 14.24 33.43
C THR A 6 -13.66 14.58 32.16
N ILE A 7 -13.97 15.72 31.53
CA ILE A 7 -13.26 16.19 30.33
C ILE A 7 -11.79 16.49 30.66
N GLY A 8 -11.52 17.16 31.78
CA GLY A 8 -10.15 17.43 32.23
C GLY A 8 -9.35 16.17 32.48
N CYS A 9 -9.93 15.16 33.15
CA CYS A 9 -9.30 13.86 33.36
C CYS A 9 -9.04 13.10 32.04
N ALA A 10 -10.00 13.10 31.12
CA ALA A 10 -9.82 12.47 29.81
C ALA A 10 -8.71 13.14 29.00
N PHE A 11 -8.65 14.47 29.01
CA PHE A 11 -7.58 15.22 28.36
C PHE A 11 -6.20 14.93 28.97
N ALA A 12 -6.10 14.91 30.30
CA ALA A 12 -4.86 14.59 30.99
C ALA A 12 -4.41 13.14 30.70
N ALA A 13 -5.35 12.20 30.69
CA ALA A 13 -5.06 10.81 30.34
C ALA A 13 -4.58 10.67 28.90
N ASP A 14 -5.24 11.35 27.92
CA ASP A 14 -4.81 11.32 26.53
C ASP A 14 -3.40 11.90 26.37
N LEU A 15 -3.12 13.04 27.01
CA LEU A 15 -1.80 13.67 26.98
C LEU A 15 -0.72 12.74 27.56
N THR A 16 -1.00 12.05 28.65
CA THR A 16 -0.10 11.08 29.26
C THR A 16 0.16 9.87 28.35
N LEU A 17 -0.91 9.33 27.74
CA LEU A 17 -0.82 8.21 26.83
C LEU A 17 -0.03 8.56 25.55
N ARG A 18 -0.06 9.82 25.12
CA ARG A 18 0.74 10.28 23.95
C ARG A 18 2.25 10.24 24.18
N MET A 19 2.69 10.15 25.44
CA MET A 19 4.12 9.98 25.77
C MET A 19 4.61 8.55 25.56
N LEU A 20 3.68 7.57 25.40
CA LEU A 20 4.00 6.19 25.12
C LEU A 20 4.19 5.95 23.62
N PRO A 21 5.00 4.92 23.23
CA PRO A 21 5.14 4.55 21.84
C PRO A 21 3.79 4.19 21.19
N HIS A 22 3.53 4.70 19.99
CA HIS A 22 2.29 4.43 19.26
C HIS A 22 2.09 2.93 18.95
N ASP A 23 3.16 2.16 18.86
CA ASP A 23 3.17 0.72 18.63
C ASP A 23 2.32 -0.04 19.66
N LEU A 24 2.27 0.46 20.90
CA LEU A 24 1.45 -0.14 21.96
C LEU A 24 -0.05 -0.06 21.69
N PHE A 25 -0.49 0.91 20.88
CA PHE A 25 -1.89 1.15 20.58
C PHE A 25 -2.33 0.61 19.22
N SER A 26 -1.40 0.15 18.39
CA SER A 26 -1.69 -0.33 17.05
C SER A 26 -1.54 -1.85 16.95
N PHE A 27 -2.31 -2.46 16.08
CA PHE A 27 -2.25 -3.91 15.86
C PHE A 27 -1.57 -4.28 14.55
N ARG A 28 -1.15 -3.29 13.76
CA ARG A 28 -0.43 -3.46 12.49
C ARG A 28 0.47 -2.26 12.20
N ALA A 29 1.50 -2.52 11.42
CA ALA A 29 2.53 -1.55 11.08
C ALA A 29 1.99 -0.28 10.39
N TRP A 30 1.00 -0.44 9.52
CA TRP A 30 0.42 0.69 8.78
C TRP A 30 -0.15 1.79 9.68
N GLU A 31 -0.87 1.42 10.73
CA GLU A 31 -1.38 2.40 11.70
C GLU A 31 -0.32 2.89 12.67
N ALA A 32 0.59 1.98 13.08
CA ALA A 32 1.63 2.30 14.06
C ALA A 32 2.64 3.32 13.53
N THR A 33 2.98 3.20 12.24
CA THR A 33 4.10 3.94 11.66
C THR A 33 3.70 5.07 10.72
N ARG A 34 2.43 5.16 10.30
CA ARG A 34 1.97 6.18 9.36
C ARG A 34 2.02 7.58 9.96
N THR A 35 2.48 8.56 9.18
CA THR A 35 2.57 9.97 9.56
C THR A 35 1.56 10.81 8.77
N PRO A 36 0.35 11.03 9.29
CA PRO A 36 -0.64 11.86 8.60
C PRO A 36 -0.12 13.30 8.43
N GLY A 37 -0.13 13.79 7.19
CA GLY A 37 0.23 15.18 6.89
C GLY A 37 1.72 15.48 6.84
N GLU A 38 2.61 14.49 6.99
CA GLU A 38 4.05 14.67 6.84
C GLU A 38 4.56 14.32 5.43
N ASP A 39 5.78 14.77 5.13
CA ASP A 39 6.46 14.55 3.85
C ASP A 39 6.84 13.09 3.62
N ALA A 40 6.96 12.29 4.68
CA ALA A 40 7.26 10.88 4.65
C ALA A 40 5.97 10.06 4.88
N PRO A 41 5.77 8.92 4.21
CA PRO A 41 4.59 8.09 4.44
C PRO A 41 4.58 7.45 5.83
N PHE A 42 5.76 7.19 6.41
CA PHE A 42 5.93 6.53 7.70
C PHE A 42 6.95 7.26 8.60
N LEU A 43 6.96 6.91 9.88
CA LEU A 43 7.96 7.38 10.85
C LEU A 43 9.38 7.03 10.37
N PRO A 44 10.30 7.99 10.26
CA PRO A 44 11.68 7.70 9.87
C PRO A 44 12.44 6.91 10.93
N ASN A 45 13.36 6.03 10.48
CA ASN A 45 14.23 5.21 11.34
C ASN A 45 13.45 4.46 12.42
N HIS A 46 12.31 3.89 12.06
CA HIS A 46 11.44 3.20 12.97
C HIS A 46 11.40 1.70 12.65
N ARG A 47 11.26 0.87 13.68
CA ARG A 47 11.05 -0.57 13.56
C ARG A 47 9.84 -0.98 14.37
N TYR A 48 8.78 -1.32 13.68
CA TYR A 48 7.60 -1.94 14.26
C TYR A 48 7.74 -3.46 14.23
N HIS A 49 7.31 -4.13 15.31
CA HIS A 49 7.19 -5.58 15.34
C HIS A 49 5.93 -5.99 16.10
N SER A 50 5.20 -6.94 15.53
CA SER A 50 4.06 -7.56 16.21
C SER A 50 3.88 -8.99 15.72
N ASP A 51 3.69 -9.92 16.66
CA ASP A 51 3.41 -11.32 16.36
C ASP A 51 1.92 -11.60 16.09
N ARG A 52 1.07 -10.60 16.25
CA ARG A 52 -0.39 -10.76 16.19
C ARG A 52 -1.08 -9.72 15.30
N THR A 53 -0.44 -9.33 14.20
CA THR A 53 -1.12 -8.56 13.15
C THR A 53 -2.19 -9.41 12.47
N TYR A 54 -3.24 -8.77 11.98
CA TYR A 54 -4.29 -9.39 11.16
C TYR A 54 -4.85 -8.37 10.17
N GLY A 55 -5.59 -8.85 9.18
CA GLY A 55 -5.98 -8.07 8.02
C GLY A 55 -6.96 -6.93 8.28
N ASN A 56 -6.86 -5.90 7.43
CA ASN A 56 -7.68 -4.70 7.48
C ASN A 56 -9.18 -4.98 7.32
N LEU A 57 -9.58 -5.94 6.49
CA LEU A 57 -10.98 -6.29 6.28
C LEU A 57 -11.60 -6.93 7.53
N ALA A 58 -10.86 -7.86 8.17
CA ALA A 58 -11.29 -8.44 9.44
C ALA A 58 -11.34 -7.39 10.56
N ALA A 59 -10.47 -6.36 10.51
CA ALA A 59 -10.49 -5.26 11.46
C ALA A 59 -11.68 -4.31 11.24
N VAL A 60 -11.94 -3.90 10.01
CA VAL A 60 -13.04 -2.98 9.65
C VAL A 60 -14.40 -3.66 9.90
N GLY A 61 -14.56 -4.89 9.40
CA GLY A 61 -15.80 -5.65 9.58
C GLY A 61 -15.99 -6.19 10.99
N ASN A 62 -14.98 -6.07 11.87
CA ASN A 62 -14.95 -6.68 13.20
C ASN A 62 -15.22 -8.20 13.19
N LEU A 63 -14.62 -8.90 12.21
CA LEU A 63 -14.88 -10.31 11.90
C LEU A 63 -13.82 -11.20 12.56
N ARG A 64 -13.97 -11.51 13.85
CA ARG A 64 -12.99 -12.30 14.64
C ARG A 64 -12.69 -13.66 14.04
N ALA A 65 -13.72 -14.36 13.54
CA ALA A 65 -13.57 -15.68 12.94
C ALA A 65 -12.69 -15.71 11.67
N PHE A 66 -12.51 -14.57 11.02
CA PHE A 66 -11.69 -14.43 9.81
C PHE A 66 -10.27 -13.94 10.09
N ARG A 67 -9.94 -13.52 11.31
CA ARG A 67 -8.62 -12.98 11.63
C ARG A 67 -7.54 -14.04 11.47
N GLN A 68 -6.63 -13.82 10.53
CA GLN A 68 -5.45 -14.64 10.34
C GLN A 68 -4.24 -13.93 10.96
N TYR A 69 -3.90 -14.33 12.18
CA TYR A 69 -2.78 -13.74 12.89
C TYR A 69 -1.44 -14.13 12.27
N ARG A 70 -0.55 -13.15 12.14
CA ARG A 70 0.77 -13.29 11.55
C ARG A 70 1.78 -12.37 12.22
N SER A 71 3.05 -12.79 12.23
CA SER A 71 4.16 -11.94 12.67
C SER A 71 4.57 -11.02 11.53
N VAL A 72 4.73 -9.73 11.83
CA VAL A 72 5.19 -8.71 10.90
C VAL A 72 6.27 -7.88 11.56
N THR A 73 7.40 -7.75 10.88
CA THR A 73 8.43 -6.73 11.17
C THR A 73 8.41 -5.74 10.02
N PHE A 74 8.27 -4.46 10.34
CA PHE A 74 8.22 -3.37 9.36
C PHE A 74 9.24 -2.31 9.76
N THR A 75 10.28 -2.20 8.96
CA THR A 75 11.41 -1.28 9.21
C THR A 75 11.39 -0.14 8.21
N THR A 76 11.66 1.07 8.68
CA THR A 76 11.73 2.27 7.85
C THR A 76 13.10 2.90 7.89
N ASP A 77 13.50 3.50 6.77
CA ASP A 77 14.76 4.24 6.64
C ASP A 77 14.66 5.70 7.14
N GLU A 78 15.72 6.46 6.96
CA GLU A 78 15.80 7.87 7.36
C GLU A 78 14.81 8.79 6.61
N LEU A 79 14.31 8.36 5.44
CA LEU A 79 13.31 9.08 4.65
C LEU A 79 11.88 8.66 4.98
N GLY A 80 11.70 7.66 5.88
CA GLY A 80 10.40 7.15 6.28
C GLY A 80 9.74 6.26 5.23
N TYR A 81 10.51 5.52 4.44
CA TYR A 81 10.03 4.48 3.54
C TYR A 81 10.41 3.09 4.06
N ALA A 82 9.65 2.08 3.65
CA ALA A 82 9.84 0.69 4.10
C ALA A 82 11.10 0.06 3.49
N ASN A 83 12.24 0.33 4.09
CA ASN A 83 13.57 -0.13 3.67
C ASN A 83 14.48 -0.39 4.87
N ALA A 84 15.62 -1.03 4.63
CA ALA A 84 16.70 -1.07 5.61
C ALA A 84 17.17 0.34 5.99
N PRO A 85 17.53 0.62 7.24
CA PRO A 85 17.78 1.98 7.76
C PRO A 85 18.84 2.78 7.01
N ASP A 86 19.83 2.11 6.42
CA ASP A 86 20.95 2.73 5.72
C ASP A 86 20.78 2.83 4.20
N LEU A 87 19.71 2.27 3.65
CA LEU A 87 19.55 2.16 2.19
C LEU A 87 19.44 3.53 1.51
N ALA A 88 18.68 4.45 2.08
CA ALA A 88 18.56 5.81 1.54
C ALA A 88 19.89 6.58 1.55
N ARG A 89 20.74 6.32 2.54
CA ARG A 89 22.06 6.96 2.67
C ARG A 89 23.04 6.42 1.66
N ARG A 90 23.00 5.11 1.38
CA ARG A 90 23.88 4.49 0.38
C ARG A 90 23.57 4.95 -1.04
N GLY A 91 22.30 5.16 -1.37
CA GLY A 91 21.85 5.49 -2.71
C GLY A 91 22.26 4.45 -3.76
N GLY A 92 22.26 4.83 -5.03
CA GLY A 92 22.75 3.99 -6.13
C GLY A 92 21.90 2.73 -6.41
N ALA A 93 20.63 2.72 -6.02
CA ALA A 93 19.73 1.62 -6.33
C ALA A 93 19.54 1.47 -7.85
N ALA A 94 19.41 0.24 -8.32
CA ALA A 94 19.15 -0.03 -9.74
C ALA A 94 17.71 0.29 -10.13
N ALA A 95 16.78 0.26 -9.17
CA ALA A 95 15.39 0.65 -9.37
C ALA A 95 14.79 1.27 -8.10
N ILE A 96 13.71 2.04 -8.30
CA ILE A 96 12.84 2.57 -7.26
C ILE A 96 11.40 2.21 -7.57
N VAL A 97 10.65 1.73 -6.55
CA VAL A 97 9.23 1.35 -6.67
C VAL A 97 8.38 2.41 -5.99
N PHE A 98 7.60 3.14 -6.75
CA PHE A 98 6.54 4.01 -6.26
C PHE A 98 5.20 3.31 -6.33
N GLY A 99 4.30 3.62 -5.42
CA GLY A 99 2.97 3.09 -5.46
C GLY A 99 2.24 3.15 -4.12
N SER A 100 1.15 2.42 -4.08
CA SER A 100 0.20 2.38 -2.98
C SER A 100 0.71 1.58 -1.78
N SER A 101 -0.23 1.20 -0.91
CA SER A 101 0.00 0.25 0.18
C SER A 101 0.49 -1.14 -0.29
N PHE A 102 0.21 -1.53 -1.53
CA PHE A 102 0.75 -2.75 -2.13
C PHE A 102 2.27 -2.67 -2.30
N ALA A 103 2.77 -1.57 -2.86
CA ALA A 103 4.21 -1.32 -3.00
C ALA A 103 4.89 -1.18 -1.64
N ALA A 104 4.28 -0.42 -0.71
CA ALA A 104 4.81 -0.25 0.65
C ALA A 104 4.96 -1.56 1.42
N GLY A 105 4.17 -2.57 1.08
CA GLY A 105 4.17 -3.86 1.76
C GLY A 105 3.26 -3.88 2.99
N SER A 106 2.05 -3.27 2.91
CA SER A 106 1.06 -3.39 3.99
C SER A 106 0.84 -4.85 4.35
N GLU A 107 0.89 -5.19 5.62
CA GLU A 107 0.75 -6.54 6.20
C GLU A 107 1.87 -7.53 5.82
N LEU A 108 2.92 -7.07 5.14
CA LEU A 108 4.10 -7.87 4.81
C LEU A 108 5.26 -7.54 5.76
N GLY A 109 6.07 -8.54 6.08
CA GLY A 109 7.37 -8.30 6.71
C GLY A 109 8.40 -7.75 5.71
N ASP A 110 9.48 -7.19 6.24
CA ASP A 110 10.55 -6.52 5.47
C ASP A 110 11.04 -7.32 4.26
N ASP A 111 11.22 -8.65 4.42
CA ASP A 111 11.70 -9.53 3.36
C ASP A 111 10.67 -9.86 2.28
N SER A 112 9.42 -9.54 2.51
CA SER A 112 8.29 -9.96 1.68
C SER A 112 7.68 -8.83 0.86
N THR A 113 8.16 -7.59 1.02
CA THR A 113 7.71 -6.45 0.21
C THR A 113 8.04 -6.66 -1.27
N LEU A 114 7.32 -5.98 -2.17
CA LEU A 114 7.57 -6.05 -3.60
C LEU A 114 9.04 -5.72 -3.94
N ALA A 115 9.57 -4.65 -3.34
CA ALA A 115 10.95 -4.22 -3.58
C ALA A 115 11.97 -5.27 -3.09
N ALA A 116 11.78 -5.87 -1.91
CA ALA A 116 12.64 -6.92 -1.39
C ALA A 116 12.59 -8.19 -2.26
N GLN A 117 11.41 -8.58 -2.72
CA GLN A 117 11.23 -9.71 -3.63
C GLN A 117 11.91 -9.45 -4.98
N LEU A 118 11.75 -8.24 -5.52
CA LEU A 118 12.38 -7.86 -6.79
C LEU A 118 13.91 -7.82 -6.66
N ALA A 119 14.44 -7.31 -5.56
CA ALA A 119 15.87 -7.33 -5.29
C ALA A 119 16.42 -8.77 -5.27
N ARG A 120 15.71 -9.71 -4.64
CA ARG A 120 16.10 -11.14 -4.66
C ARG A 120 16.06 -11.77 -6.04
N GLN A 121 15.05 -11.44 -6.85
CA GLN A 121 14.90 -12.00 -8.21
C GLN A 121 15.98 -11.49 -9.17
N THR A 122 16.43 -10.25 -8.99
CA THR A 122 17.37 -9.59 -9.91
C THR A 122 18.81 -9.58 -9.41
N GLY A 123 19.05 -9.83 -8.12
CA GLY A 123 20.36 -9.64 -7.48
C GLY A 123 20.76 -8.15 -7.36
N ARG A 124 19.82 -7.22 -7.57
CA ARG A 124 20.06 -5.76 -7.61
C ARG A 124 19.42 -5.05 -6.44
N THR A 125 19.97 -3.92 -6.05
CA THR A 125 19.34 -3.07 -5.03
C THR A 125 18.09 -2.38 -5.60
N VAL A 126 16.98 -2.53 -4.92
CA VAL A 126 15.69 -1.90 -5.24
C VAL A 126 15.23 -1.08 -4.04
N TYR A 127 14.93 0.19 -4.26
CA TYR A 127 14.41 1.08 -3.23
C TYR A 127 12.88 1.06 -3.21
N ASN A 128 12.28 0.88 -2.04
CA ASN A 128 10.83 0.96 -1.85
C ASN A 128 10.43 2.41 -1.52
N ALA A 129 9.69 3.06 -2.39
CA ALA A 129 9.09 4.37 -2.18
C ALA A 129 7.54 4.30 -2.18
N GLY A 130 6.99 3.15 -1.80
CA GLY A 130 5.55 2.92 -1.68
C GLY A 130 4.95 3.54 -0.43
N GLY A 131 3.62 3.67 -0.42
CA GLY A 131 2.85 4.15 0.74
C GLY A 131 2.22 5.52 0.55
N GLY A 132 2.35 6.14 -0.61
CA GLY A 132 1.79 7.44 -0.92
C GLY A 132 1.45 7.61 -2.39
N ASP A 133 0.92 8.78 -2.70
CA ASP A 133 0.64 9.22 -4.06
C ASP A 133 1.68 10.31 -4.42
N PRO A 134 2.89 9.95 -4.85
CA PRO A 134 3.95 10.92 -5.08
C PRO A 134 3.62 11.80 -6.28
N ASN A 135 3.84 13.12 -6.13
CA ASN A 135 3.81 14.01 -7.28
C ASN A 135 5.10 13.90 -8.10
N PHE A 136 5.12 14.52 -9.28
CA PHE A 136 6.30 14.48 -10.15
C PHE A 136 7.59 15.01 -9.49
N ALA A 137 7.48 16.08 -8.71
CA ALA A 137 8.66 16.66 -8.06
C ALA A 137 9.27 15.69 -7.05
N GLU A 138 8.43 14.96 -6.31
CA GLU A 138 8.86 13.94 -5.36
C GLU A 138 9.47 12.73 -6.09
N ILE A 139 8.80 12.20 -7.13
CA ILE A 139 9.34 11.09 -7.96
C ILE A 139 10.73 11.47 -8.48
N ARG A 140 10.85 12.66 -9.09
CA ARG A 140 12.09 13.15 -9.66
C ARG A 140 13.19 13.32 -8.60
N TRP A 141 12.85 13.88 -7.45
CA TRP A 141 13.80 14.11 -6.37
C TRP A 141 14.33 12.79 -5.80
N LEU A 142 13.43 11.84 -5.50
CA LEU A 142 13.82 10.52 -4.99
C LEU A 142 14.63 9.74 -6.03
N ALA A 143 14.22 9.74 -7.31
CA ALA A 143 14.95 9.06 -8.36
C ALA A 143 16.38 9.60 -8.50
N ARG A 144 16.55 10.92 -8.54
CA ARG A 144 17.89 11.54 -8.64
C ARG A 144 18.77 11.26 -7.43
N ARG A 145 18.19 11.19 -6.24
CA ARG A 145 18.93 10.97 -4.99
C ARG A 145 19.33 9.51 -4.80
N LEU A 146 18.44 8.58 -5.16
CA LEU A 146 18.50 7.21 -4.71
C LEU A 146 18.85 6.20 -5.82
N VAL A 147 18.57 6.55 -7.08
CA VAL A 147 18.71 5.62 -8.21
C VAL A 147 19.96 5.96 -9.01
N ALA A 148 20.69 4.92 -9.43
CA ALA A 148 21.82 5.08 -10.32
C ALA A 148 21.38 5.60 -11.70
N PRO A 149 22.22 6.36 -12.44
CA PRO A 149 21.93 6.77 -13.81
C PRO A 149 21.60 5.56 -14.69
N GLY A 150 20.56 5.68 -15.52
CA GLY A 150 20.06 4.56 -16.33
C GLY A 150 19.14 3.60 -15.58
N GLY A 151 18.89 3.84 -14.29
CA GLY A 151 18.05 2.99 -13.45
C GLY A 151 16.56 3.08 -13.78
N LEU A 152 15.77 2.24 -13.11
CA LEU A 152 14.36 2.04 -13.41
C LEU A 152 13.45 2.70 -12.36
N VAL A 153 12.50 3.46 -12.82
CA VAL A 153 11.37 3.98 -12.02
C VAL A 153 10.17 3.09 -12.27
N ILE A 154 9.75 2.34 -11.27
CA ILE A 154 8.62 1.43 -11.31
C ILE A 154 7.42 2.13 -10.67
N LEU A 155 6.30 2.21 -11.39
CA LEU A 155 5.06 2.81 -10.94
C LEU A 155 4.03 1.70 -10.74
N GLU A 156 3.71 1.38 -9.48
CA GLU A 156 2.68 0.40 -9.14
C GLU A 156 1.32 1.11 -9.07
N TYR A 157 0.35 0.58 -9.82
CA TYR A 157 -1.02 1.07 -9.88
C TYR A 157 -2.02 -0.03 -9.52
N PRO A 158 -2.69 0.05 -8.36
CA PRO A 158 -3.77 -0.86 -8.03
C PRO A 158 -5.01 -0.52 -8.85
N GLU A 159 -5.81 -1.53 -9.15
CA GLU A 159 -7.10 -1.37 -9.80
C GLU A 159 -8.05 -0.56 -8.91
N ARG A 160 -8.13 0.74 -9.16
CA ARG A 160 -9.04 1.67 -8.50
C ARG A 160 -9.69 2.55 -9.56
N GLY A 161 -10.97 2.90 -9.38
CA GLY A 161 -11.75 3.66 -10.38
C GLY A 161 -11.25 5.05 -10.67
N ASP A 162 -10.71 5.69 -9.67
CA ASP A 162 -9.92 6.89 -9.86
C ASP A 162 -8.47 6.44 -9.93
N VAL A 163 -7.84 6.65 -11.06
CA VAL A 163 -6.39 6.54 -11.16
C VAL A 163 -5.84 7.91 -10.74
N PRO A 164 -5.74 8.19 -9.43
CA PRO A 164 -5.57 9.55 -8.92
C PRO A 164 -4.17 10.11 -9.18
N PHE A 165 -3.19 9.25 -9.44
CA PHE A 165 -1.82 9.72 -9.69
C PHE A 165 -1.65 10.36 -11.06
N ILE A 166 -2.73 10.47 -11.80
CA ILE A 166 -2.68 10.73 -13.21
C ILE A 166 -3.27 12.06 -13.55
N THR A 167 -3.77 12.79 -12.58
CA THR A 167 -4.15 14.17 -12.79
C THR A 167 -3.07 15.09 -12.22
N PRO A 168 -2.54 16.01 -13.06
CA PRO A 168 -1.63 17.07 -12.59
C PRO A 168 -2.24 17.96 -11.49
N VAL A 169 -3.56 17.85 -11.29
CA VAL A 169 -4.36 18.66 -10.36
C VAL A 169 -4.26 18.19 -8.91
N HIS A 170 -3.83 16.97 -8.64
CA HIS A 170 -3.42 16.60 -7.29
C HIS A 170 -1.96 17.02 -7.01
N VAL A 171 -1.64 18.24 -7.36
CA VAL A 171 -0.68 19.03 -6.60
C VAL A 171 -1.33 19.29 -5.25
N THR A 172 -1.63 18.22 -4.54
CA THR A 172 -1.91 18.34 -3.15
C THR A 172 -0.60 18.82 -2.52
N HIS A 173 -0.71 19.89 -1.88
CA HIS A 173 0.11 20.53 -0.89
C HIS A 173 0.81 19.56 0.07
N ARG A 174 1.59 18.59 -0.45
CA ARG A 174 2.73 18.11 0.31
C ARG A 174 3.68 19.29 0.28
N THR A 175 3.56 20.10 1.30
CA THR A 175 4.52 21.16 1.58
C THR A 175 5.90 20.57 1.38
N ALA A 176 6.68 21.22 0.57
CA ALA A 176 8.08 20.85 0.38
C ALA A 176 8.69 20.56 1.75
N ARG A 177 9.39 19.42 1.84
CA ARG A 177 9.91 18.88 3.10
C ARG A 177 10.48 20.00 3.92
N CYS A 178 9.98 20.18 5.14
CA CYS A 178 10.38 21.28 6.02
C CYS A 178 11.91 21.44 6.10
N ARG A 179 12.65 20.32 6.03
CA ARG A 179 14.12 20.30 6.01
C ARG A 179 14.77 20.91 4.78
N GLU A 180 14.09 20.94 3.62
CA GLU A 180 14.70 21.36 2.35
C GLU A 180 14.32 22.78 1.95
N VAL A 181 13.16 23.26 2.40
CA VAL A 181 12.64 24.60 2.06
C VAL A 181 12.95 25.64 3.13
N ILE A 182 12.91 25.23 4.38
CA ILE A 182 13.22 26.12 5.50
C ILE A 182 14.67 25.88 5.90
N ALA A 183 15.62 26.39 5.13
CA ALA A 183 17.07 26.45 5.39
C ALA A 183 17.67 25.53 6.48
N PRO A 184 18.86 24.95 6.29
CA PRO A 184 19.53 24.04 7.23
C PRO A 184 19.64 24.53 8.68
N ARG A 185 19.41 25.82 8.90
CA ARG A 185 19.50 26.46 10.22
C ARG A 185 18.29 26.25 11.14
N LEU A 186 17.16 25.73 10.62
CA LEU A 186 15.92 25.55 11.39
C LEU A 186 15.49 24.07 11.53
N THR A 187 16.41 23.14 11.34
CA THR A 187 16.13 21.69 11.46
C THR A 187 15.53 21.31 12.81
N GLY A 188 15.90 22.00 13.89
CA GLY A 188 15.30 21.78 15.21
C GLY A 188 13.83 22.13 15.28
N VAL A 189 13.41 23.22 14.64
CA VAL A 189 11.99 23.64 14.60
C VAL A 189 11.16 22.66 13.81
N CYS A 190 11.65 22.19 12.66
CA CYS A 190 10.97 21.17 11.86
C CYS A 190 10.82 19.86 12.62
N SER A 191 11.82 19.45 13.39
CA SER A 191 11.74 18.25 14.23
C SER A 191 10.70 18.38 15.34
N VAL A 192 10.62 19.54 15.98
CA VAL A 192 9.61 19.81 17.02
C VAL A 192 8.20 19.87 16.43
N LEU A 193 8.03 20.58 15.31
CA LEU A 193 6.72 20.65 14.63
C LEU A 193 6.27 19.27 14.13
N GLY A 194 7.16 18.48 13.56
CA GLY A 194 6.86 17.11 13.16
C GLY A 194 6.53 16.22 14.36
N TRP A 195 7.25 16.37 15.47
CA TRP A 195 6.93 15.67 16.72
C TRP A 195 5.54 16.05 17.24
N LEU A 196 5.24 17.36 17.30
CA LEU A 196 3.91 17.86 17.70
C LEU A 196 2.80 17.37 16.78
N ALA A 197 3.00 17.43 15.47
CA ALA A 197 2.02 16.94 14.49
C ALA A 197 1.72 15.45 14.69
N ARG A 198 2.75 14.60 14.86
CA ARG A 198 2.59 13.17 15.14
C ARG A 198 1.81 12.91 16.42
N HIS A 199 2.16 13.60 17.50
CA HIS A 199 1.51 13.40 18.80
C HIS A 199 0.11 14.02 18.86
N ALA A 200 -0.18 15.01 18.01
CA ALA A 200 -1.51 15.61 17.92
C ALA A 200 -2.46 14.83 17.02
N ALA A 201 -1.95 14.18 15.96
CA ALA A 201 -2.78 13.60 14.90
C ALA A 201 -3.61 12.38 15.34
N VAL A 202 -3.10 11.59 16.29
CA VAL A 202 -3.77 10.36 16.74
C VAL A 202 -3.89 10.36 18.25
N SER A 203 -5.12 10.29 18.77
CA SER A 203 -5.39 10.18 20.20
C SER A 203 -5.32 8.71 20.65
N PRO A 204 -4.38 8.32 21.53
CA PRO A 204 -4.36 6.98 22.11
C PRO A 204 -5.65 6.63 22.86
N LEU A 205 -6.24 7.59 23.55
CA LEU A 205 -7.50 7.39 24.24
C LEU A 205 -8.64 7.10 23.25
N GLN A 206 -8.66 7.77 22.10
CA GLN A 206 -9.61 7.47 21.01
C GLN A 206 -9.41 6.05 20.47
N ILE A 207 -8.17 5.61 20.28
CA ILE A 207 -7.87 4.23 19.83
C ILE A 207 -8.40 3.22 20.85
N LEU A 208 -8.12 3.43 22.14
CA LEU A 208 -8.59 2.57 23.21
C LEU A 208 -10.13 2.55 23.30
N ALA A 209 -10.77 3.72 23.18
CA ALA A 209 -12.23 3.82 23.15
C ALA A 209 -12.83 3.07 21.94
N GLN A 210 -12.22 3.20 20.74
CA GLN A 210 -12.65 2.46 19.56
C GLN A 210 -12.47 0.95 19.71
N ARG A 211 -11.40 0.50 20.39
CA ARG A 211 -11.22 -0.92 20.72
C ARG A 211 -12.27 -1.43 21.69
N GLY A 212 -12.54 -0.66 22.75
CA GLY A 212 -13.66 -0.97 23.67
C GLY A 212 -15.00 -1.04 22.96
N LEU A 213 -15.28 -0.07 22.07
CA LEU A 213 -16.50 -0.07 21.26
C LEU A 213 -16.58 -1.33 20.36
N LYS A 214 -15.47 -1.73 19.74
CA LYS A 214 -15.42 -2.97 18.94
C LYS A 214 -15.70 -4.22 19.77
N LEU A 215 -15.30 -4.27 21.04
CA LEU A 215 -15.67 -5.38 21.93
C LEU A 215 -17.17 -5.44 22.16
N LEU A 216 -17.82 -4.30 22.42
CA LEU A 216 -19.28 -4.23 22.57
C LEU A 216 -20.03 -4.58 21.27
N GLN A 217 -19.48 -4.24 20.11
CA GLN A 217 -20.03 -4.65 18.82
C GLN A 217 -19.90 -6.15 18.57
N ASP A 218 -18.75 -6.75 18.96
CA ASP A 218 -18.54 -8.20 18.86
C ASP A 218 -19.57 -9.00 19.67
N ASP A 219 -19.92 -8.51 20.87
CA ASP A 219 -20.92 -9.12 21.73
C ASP A 219 -22.36 -8.81 21.28
N ARG A 220 -22.51 -8.17 20.10
CA ARG A 220 -23.79 -7.76 19.50
C ARG A 220 -24.61 -6.77 20.36
N TRP A 221 -23.99 -6.08 21.28
CA TRP A 221 -24.64 -5.05 22.09
C TRP A 221 -24.86 -3.76 21.29
N LEU A 222 -23.97 -3.49 20.34
CA LEU A 222 -24.05 -2.32 19.48
C LEU A 222 -23.89 -2.74 18.00
N PRO A 223 -24.64 -2.10 17.07
CA PRO A 223 -24.48 -2.38 15.64
C PRO A 223 -23.09 -1.94 15.15
N ASN A 224 -22.48 -2.75 14.28
CA ASN A 224 -21.27 -2.35 13.57
C ASN A 224 -21.65 -1.50 12.33
N PRO A 225 -21.37 -0.20 12.30
CA PRO A 225 -21.71 0.65 11.16
C PRO A 225 -20.96 0.29 9.88
N TYR A 226 -19.87 -0.46 9.99
CA TYR A 226 -19.03 -0.88 8.85
C TYR A 226 -19.32 -2.31 8.38
N ALA A 227 -20.34 -2.99 8.93
CA ALA A 227 -20.66 -4.38 8.54
C ALA A 227 -20.92 -4.52 7.04
N GLY A 228 -21.57 -3.53 6.41
CA GLY A 228 -21.86 -3.51 4.97
C GLY A 228 -20.65 -3.18 4.06
N THR A 229 -19.52 -2.77 4.63
CA THR A 229 -18.33 -2.44 3.83
C THR A 229 -17.48 -3.67 3.48
N VAL A 230 -17.70 -4.79 4.18
CA VAL A 230 -16.96 -6.03 3.99
C VAL A 230 -17.90 -7.13 3.51
N LEU A 231 -17.59 -7.65 2.33
CA LEU A 231 -18.26 -8.83 1.76
C LEU A 231 -17.55 -10.10 2.26
N GLN A 232 -18.32 -11.01 2.84
CA GLN A 232 -17.87 -12.35 3.22
C GLN A 232 -18.29 -13.32 2.12
N ALA A 233 -17.36 -14.09 1.58
CA ALA A 233 -17.64 -15.08 0.57
C ALA A 233 -16.82 -16.36 0.81
N ARG A 234 -17.18 -17.45 0.12
CA ARG A 234 -16.43 -18.71 0.13
C ARG A 234 -15.89 -18.99 -1.27
N LEU A 235 -14.69 -19.51 -1.33
CA LEU A 235 -14.13 -20.09 -2.54
C LEU A 235 -14.70 -21.53 -2.73
N ARG A 236 -14.59 -22.07 -3.94
CA ARG A 236 -15.07 -23.42 -4.29
C ARG A 236 -14.45 -24.55 -3.45
N ASP A 237 -13.27 -24.30 -2.85
CA ASP A 237 -12.61 -25.24 -1.92
C ASP A 237 -13.10 -25.09 -0.46
N GLY A 238 -14.08 -24.21 -0.22
CA GLY A 238 -14.64 -23.92 1.09
C GLY A 238 -13.90 -22.88 1.90
N GLN A 239 -12.74 -22.37 1.42
CA GLN A 239 -11.99 -21.30 2.12
C GLN A 239 -12.82 -20.02 2.20
N GLY A 240 -12.97 -19.47 3.41
CA GLY A 240 -13.56 -18.15 3.62
C GLY A 240 -12.62 -17.05 3.16
N MET A 241 -13.17 -16.02 2.49
CA MET A 241 -12.43 -14.87 2.01
C MET A 241 -13.24 -13.60 2.17
N LEU A 242 -12.57 -12.51 2.60
CA LEU A 242 -13.16 -11.20 2.76
C LEU A 242 -12.77 -10.29 1.58
N PHE A 243 -13.71 -9.43 1.16
CA PHE A 243 -13.52 -8.43 0.11
C PHE A 243 -14.09 -7.09 0.54
N LEU A 244 -13.60 -5.99 -0.01
CA LEU A 244 -14.31 -4.72 0.07
C LEU A 244 -15.58 -4.78 -0.80
N ALA A 245 -16.74 -4.43 -0.24
CA ALA A 245 -17.99 -4.47 -0.97
C ALA A 245 -17.97 -3.58 -2.24
N GLN A 246 -17.27 -2.47 -2.18
CA GLN A 246 -17.07 -1.55 -3.32
C GLN A 246 -16.24 -2.16 -4.47
N GLU A 247 -15.49 -3.25 -4.24
CA GLU A 247 -14.73 -3.91 -5.30
C GLU A 247 -15.63 -4.63 -6.33
N ARG A 248 -16.91 -4.83 -6.01
CA ARG A 248 -17.91 -5.33 -6.95
C ARG A 248 -18.33 -4.32 -8.02
N VAL A 249 -18.01 -3.04 -7.83
CA VAL A 249 -18.36 -1.99 -8.78
C VAL A 249 -17.36 -1.99 -9.93
N ALA A 250 -17.88 -2.04 -11.17
CA ALA A 250 -17.08 -1.92 -12.38
C ALA A 250 -16.47 -0.53 -12.50
N PHE A 251 -15.24 -0.47 -13.00
CA PHE A 251 -14.63 0.79 -13.43
C PHE A 251 -14.66 0.89 -14.96
N HIS A 252 -15.04 2.05 -15.43
CA HIS A 252 -15.08 2.34 -16.85
C HIS A 252 -13.96 3.32 -17.20
N LEU A 253 -13.06 2.89 -18.09
CA LEU A 253 -12.14 3.80 -18.76
C LEU A 253 -12.86 4.36 -19.99
N ALA A 254 -13.08 5.67 -20.02
CA ALA A 254 -13.86 6.30 -21.10
C ALA A 254 -13.17 6.23 -22.47
N ALA A 255 -11.83 6.18 -22.50
CA ALA A 255 -11.05 6.09 -23.75
C ALA A 255 -9.63 5.55 -23.49
N PRO A 256 -8.98 4.91 -24.52
CA PRO A 256 -7.61 4.42 -24.43
C PRO A 256 -6.56 5.52 -24.19
N ASP A 257 -6.85 6.77 -24.55
CA ASP A 257 -6.00 7.94 -24.32
C ASP A 257 -6.36 8.70 -23.04
N ALA A 258 -6.95 8.01 -22.09
CA ALA A 258 -7.36 8.57 -20.81
C ALA A 258 -6.27 9.46 -20.19
N PRO A 259 -6.65 10.46 -19.37
CA PRO A 259 -5.70 11.35 -18.69
C PRO A 259 -4.55 10.60 -18.04
N ALA A 260 -4.83 9.38 -17.58
CA ALA A 260 -3.91 8.39 -17.08
C ALA A 260 -2.71 8.16 -17.99
N VAL A 261 -2.99 7.65 -19.16
CA VAL A 261 -1.97 7.29 -20.14
C VAL A 261 -1.17 8.52 -20.56
N ARG A 262 -1.85 9.67 -20.76
CA ARG A 262 -1.18 10.93 -21.11
C ARG A 262 -0.20 11.41 -20.05
N TYR A 263 -0.57 11.27 -18.76
CA TYR A 263 0.31 11.64 -17.66
C TYR A 263 1.54 10.73 -17.59
N VAL A 264 1.36 9.42 -17.63
CA VAL A 264 2.48 8.47 -17.60
C VAL A 264 3.42 8.70 -18.78
N ARG A 265 2.88 8.95 -19.99
CA ARG A 265 3.69 9.31 -21.17
C ARG A 265 4.45 10.62 -20.97
N TRP A 266 3.84 11.60 -20.32
CA TRP A 266 4.52 12.86 -19.97
C TRP A 266 5.63 12.61 -18.93
N LEU A 267 5.35 11.82 -17.90
CA LEU A 267 6.30 11.44 -16.85
C LEU A 267 7.50 10.70 -17.43
N ASP A 268 7.26 9.70 -18.28
CA ASP A 268 8.29 8.93 -18.97
C ASP A 268 9.24 9.82 -19.77
N ARG A 269 8.69 10.75 -20.59
CA ARG A 269 9.51 11.72 -21.34
C ARG A 269 10.33 12.63 -20.41
N LYS A 270 9.78 13.02 -19.26
CA LYS A 270 10.50 13.89 -18.30
C LYS A 270 11.62 13.14 -17.61
N LEU A 271 11.38 11.92 -17.15
CA LEU A 271 12.38 11.08 -16.51
C LEU A 271 13.42 10.56 -17.50
N GLY A 272 13.02 10.25 -18.74
CA GLY A 272 13.93 9.85 -19.82
C GLY A 272 14.98 10.90 -20.16
N ARG A 273 14.65 12.20 -20.08
CA ARG A 273 15.64 13.29 -20.23
C ARG A 273 16.68 13.34 -19.11
N GLU A 274 16.41 12.66 -18.02
CA GLU A 274 17.30 12.54 -16.86
C GLU A 274 17.94 11.15 -16.79
N ASN A 275 17.88 10.41 -17.88
CA ASN A 275 18.41 9.05 -18.01
C ASN A 275 17.79 8.04 -17.04
N PHE A 276 16.48 8.15 -16.76
CA PHE A 276 15.69 7.12 -16.07
C PHE A 276 14.71 6.47 -17.03
N ARG A 277 14.50 5.17 -16.86
CA ARG A 277 13.47 4.40 -17.59
C ARG A 277 12.23 4.25 -16.71
N VAL A 278 11.06 4.13 -17.31
CA VAL A 278 9.79 3.94 -16.60
C VAL A 278 9.22 2.57 -16.93
N LEU A 279 8.70 1.89 -15.92
CA LEU A 279 7.92 0.66 -16.03
C LEU A 279 6.65 0.79 -15.19
N VAL A 280 5.50 0.49 -15.78
CA VAL A 280 4.22 0.49 -15.07
C VAL A 280 3.83 -0.92 -14.66
N VAL A 281 3.33 -1.07 -13.44
CA VAL A 281 2.82 -2.34 -12.92
C VAL A 281 1.36 -2.17 -12.53
N LEU A 282 0.47 -2.89 -13.20
CA LEU A 282 -0.96 -2.88 -12.95
C LEU A 282 -1.34 -4.04 -12.02
N VAL A 283 -1.86 -3.71 -10.84
CA VAL A 283 -2.22 -4.68 -9.80
C VAL A 283 -3.74 -4.85 -9.74
N PRO A 284 -4.28 -6.04 -10.04
CA PRO A 284 -5.71 -6.29 -9.95
C PRO A 284 -6.20 -6.25 -8.51
N ARG A 285 -7.48 -5.89 -8.31
CA ARG A 285 -8.12 -6.06 -7.01
C ARG A 285 -8.25 -7.53 -6.66
N LYS A 286 -8.35 -7.80 -5.38
CA LYS A 286 -8.62 -9.13 -4.87
C LYS A 286 -9.90 -9.72 -5.47
N TYR A 287 -10.97 -8.92 -5.55
CA TYR A 287 -12.24 -9.36 -6.12
C TYR A 287 -12.11 -9.69 -7.62
N THR A 288 -11.40 -8.89 -8.41
CA THR A 288 -11.12 -9.16 -9.83
C THR A 288 -10.44 -10.50 -10.04
N VAL A 289 -9.59 -10.92 -9.11
CA VAL A 289 -8.88 -12.20 -9.19
C VAL A 289 -9.75 -13.36 -8.76
N TYR A 290 -10.51 -13.24 -7.66
CA TYR A 290 -11.16 -14.35 -7.00
C TYR A 290 -12.65 -14.48 -7.29
N ALA A 291 -13.34 -13.46 -7.82
CA ALA A 291 -14.77 -13.51 -8.08
C ALA A 291 -15.21 -14.73 -8.94
N PRO A 292 -14.48 -15.13 -10.00
CA PRO A 292 -14.82 -16.34 -10.76
C PRO A 292 -14.63 -17.65 -9.99
N LEU A 293 -13.92 -17.62 -8.88
CA LEU A 293 -13.55 -18.78 -8.05
C LEU A 293 -14.45 -18.91 -6.81
N LEU A 294 -15.41 -18.02 -6.63
CA LEU A 294 -16.37 -18.04 -5.52
C LEU A 294 -17.38 -19.18 -5.68
N ASP A 295 -18.07 -19.51 -4.59
CA ASP A 295 -19.21 -20.42 -4.55
C ASP A 295 -20.42 -19.68 -3.94
N PRO A 296 -21.48 -19.39 -4.77
CA PRO A 296 -21.54 -19.53 -6.22
C PRO A 296 -20.56 -18.56 -6.94
N PRO A 297 -20.15 -18.91 -8.18
CA PRO A 297 -19.27 -18.07 -8.96
C PRO A 297 -19.89 -16.69 -9.21
N ASP A 298 -19.11 -15.63 -9.05
CA ASP A 298 -19.47 -14.30 -9.51
C ASP A 298 -18.59 -13.97 -10.73
N PRO A 299 -19.17 -13.67 -11.88
CA PRO A 299 -18.41 -13.35 -13.07
C PRO A 299 -17.51 -12.09 -12.90
N GLY A 300 -17.78 -11.33 -11.85
CA GLY A 300 -17.09 -10.07 -11.62
C GLY A 300 -17.69 -8.89 -12.41
N PRO A 301 -17.26 -7.69 -12.09
CA PRO A 301 -17.94 -6.46 -12.54
C PRO A 301 -17.74 -6.11 -14.01
N ASP A 302 -16.72 -6.60 -14.70
CA ASP A 302 -16.41 -6.22 -16.08
C ASP A 302 -15.80 -7.39 -16.85
N GLN A 303 -16.64 -8.11 -17.61
CA GLN A 303 -16.21 -9.27 -18.39
C GLN A 303 -15.80 -8.93 -19.82
N SER A 304 -16.39 -7.90 -20.42
CA SER A 304 -16.25 -7.62 -21.84
C SER A 304 -14.96 -6.87 -22.21
N ALA A 305 -14.42 -6.07 -21.29
CA ALA A 305 -13.15 -5.37 -21.44
C ALA A 305 -12.62 -4.96 -20.06
N PRO A 306 -11.88 -5.83 -19.37
CA PRO A 306 -11.35 -5.55 -18.04
C PRO A 306 -10.61 -4.21 -17.98
N TYR A 307 -10.91 -3.43 -16.95
CA TYR A 307 -10.36 -2.06 -16.83
C TYR A 307 -8.85 -1.99 -17.00
N LEU A 308 -8.10 -2.90 -16.33
CA LEU A 308 -6.64 -2.93 -16.41
C LEU A 308 -6.12 -3.32 -17.79
N ASP A 309 -6.84 -4.14 -18.55
CA ASP A 309 -6.44 -4.52 -19.90
C ASP A 309 -6.55 -3.32 -20.86
N ARG A 310 -7.56 -2.45 -20.67
CA ARG A 310 -7.68 -1.19 -21.42
C ARG A 310 -6.58 -0.21 -21.05
N VAL A 311 -6.23 -0.09 -19.77
CA VAL A 311 -5.10 0.72 -19.32
C VAL A 311 -3.80 0.21 -19.92
N GLU A 312 -3.56 -1.10 -19.89
CA GLU A 312 -2.40 -1.73 -20.52
C GLU A 312 -2.33 -1.42 -22.01
N GLN A 313 -3.43 -1.59 -22.74
CA GLN A 313 -3.50 -1.31 -24.17
C GLN A 313 -3.11 0.15 -24.46
N GLY A 314 -3.65 1.09 -23.70
CA GLY A 314 -3.32 2.52 -23.83
C GLY A 314 -1.84 2.82 -23.56
N LEU A 315 -1.27 2.22 -22.51
CA LEU A 315 0.15 2.37 -22.16
C LEU A 315 1.06 1.78 -23.24
N ARG A 316 0.77 0.56 -23.71
CA ARG A 316 1.53 -0.08 -24.81
C ARG A 316 1.47 0.73 -26.10
N ALA A 317 0.30 1.23 -26.48
CA ALA A 317 0.12 2.12 -27.63
C ALA A 317 0.91 3.43 -27.51
N ALA A 318 1.16 3.87 -26.26
CA ALA A 318 2.01 5.03 -25.97
C ALA A 318 3.51 4.70 -25.89
N GLY A 319 3.91 3.44 -26.12
CA GLY A 319 5.29 2.97 -26.03
C GLY A 319 5.81 2.78 -24.60
N ILE A 320 4.93 2.73 -23.60
CA ILE A 320 5.30 2.57 -22.19
C ILE A 320 5.37 1.08 -21.83
N PRO A 321 6.50 0.60 -21.32
CA PRO A 321 6.60 -0.75 -20.77
C PRO A 321 5.59 -0.96 -19.63
N VAL A 322 4.85 -2.08 -19.67
CA VAL A 322 3.81 -2.36 -18.68
C VAL A 322 3.74 -3.85 -18.36
N VAL A 323 3.54 -4.15 -17.07
CA VAL A 323 3.25 -5.47 -16.53
C VAL A 323 1.84 -5.44 -15.95
N ASN A 324 0.90 -6.12 -16.61
CA ASN A 324 -0.44 -6.33 -16.09
C ASN A 324 -0.50 -7.71 -15.39
N LEU A 325 -0.70 -7.69 -14.07
CA LEU A 325 -0.68 -8.91 -13.26
C LEU A 325 -1.99 -9.70 -13.29
N THR A 326 -3.05 -9.19 -13.93
CA THR A 326 -4.41 -9.76 -13.85
C THR A 326 -4.47 -11.22 -14.30
N ALA A 327 -4.02 -11.51 -15.51
CA ALA A 327 -4.06 -12.88 -16.05
C ALA A 327 -3.19 -13.85 -15.22
N ARG A 328 -2.01 -13.39 -14.84
CA ARG A 328 -1.07 -14.18 -14.05
C ARG A 328 -1.61 -14.50 -12.66
N PHE A 329 -2.23 -13.54 -12.02
CA PHE A 329 -2.82 -13.69 -10.68
C PHE A 329 -4.04 -14.60 -10.72
N ARG A 330 -4.92 -14.46 -11.71
CA ARG A 330 -6.05 -15.38 -11.92
C ARG A 330 -5.58 -16.83 -12.13
N ALA A 331 -4.57 -17.06 -12.98
CA ALA A 331 -4.00 -18.38 -13.19
C ALA A 331 -3.42 -18.98 -11.90
N ALA A 332 -2.67 -18.16 -11.12
CA ALA A 332 -2.11 -18.61 -9.85
C ALA A 332 -3.19 -18.94 -8.81
N ALA A 333 -4.22 -18.11 -8.70
CA ALA A 333 -5.34 -18.33 -7.79
C ALA A 333 -6.12 -19.61 -8.16
N THR A 334 -6.39 -19.85 -9.45
CA THR A 334 -7.04 -21.07 -9.94
C THR A 334 -6.20 -22.31 -9.65
N ALA A 335 -4.89 -22.26 -9.90
CA ALA A 335 -3.98 -23.35 -9.61
C ALA A 335 -3.85 -23.64 -8.10
N ALA A 336 -4.02 -22.65 -7.26
CA ALA A 336 -4.01 -22.80 -5.80
C ALA A 336 -5.23 -23.59 -5.30
N LEU A 337 -6.42 -23.28 -5.81
CA LEU A 337 -7.65 -24.05 -5.50
C LEU A 337 -7.52 -25.53 -5.84
N GLY A 338 -6.90 -25.87 -6.97
CA GLY A 338 -6.74 -27.27 -7.41
C GLY A 338 -5.82 -28.10 -6.52
N ARG A 339 -5.02 -27.48 -5.64
CA ARG A 339 -4.08 -28.20 -4.75
C ARG A 339 -4.67 -28.60 -3.40
N GLY A 340 -5.89 -28.22 -3.10
CA GLY A 340 -6.67 -28.62 -1.92
C GLY A 340 -5.93 -28.45 -0.59
N GLY A 341 -6.37 -27.50 0.23
CA GLY A 341 -5.85 -27.38 1.60
C GLY A 341 -6.16 -26.02 2.21
N ALA A 342 -6.70 -26.02 3.41
CA ALA A 342 -6.98 -24.83 4.18
C ALA A 342 -5.69 -24.01 4.37
N GLY A 343 -5.56 -22.88 3.69
CA GLY A 343 -4.50 -21.88 3.87
C GLY A 343 -3.28 -22.00 2.94
N GLY A 344 -3.21 -22.95 2.02
CA GLY A 344 -1.95 -23.33 1.34
C GLY A 344 -1.67 -22.73 -0.03
N GLY A 345 -2.33 -21.66 -0.51
CA GLY A 345 -2.04 -21.25 -1.88
C GLY A 345 -2.58 -19.90 -2.36
N SER A 346 -3.33 -19.19 -1.54
CA SER A 346 -3.83 -17.87 -1.94
C SER A 346 -2.68 -16.89 -2.16
N ILE A 347 -2.85 -15.98 -3.12
CA ILE A 347 -1.89 -14.91 -3.42
C ILE A 347 -2.29 -13.56 -2.80
N TYR A 348 -3.47 -13.50 -2.17
CA TYR A 348 -3.93 -12.42 -1.31
C TYR A 348 -4.22 -12.97 0.08
N PHE A 349 -4.06 -12.14 1.09
CA PHE A 349 -4.50 -12.51 2.43
C PHE A 349 -6.02 -12.67 2.47
N PRO A 350 -6.57 -13.77 3.01
CA PRO A 350 -8.02 -13.96 3.10
C PRO A 350 -8.74 -12.88 3.89
N ASP A 351 -8.10 -12.33 4.91
CA ASP A 351 -8.64 -11.35 5.86
C ASP A 351 -8.25 -9.89 5.55
N ASP A 352 -7.56 -9.64 4.42
CA ASP A 352 -7.03 -8.33 4.04
C ASP A 352 -7.26 -8.02 2.55
N THR A 353 -7.17 -6.74 2.18
CA THR A 353 -7.29 -6.31 0.78
C THR A 353 -6.02 -6.57 -0.04
N HIS A 354 -4.88 -6.74 0.61
CA HIS A 354 -3.58 -6.80 -0.05
C HIS A 354 -3.15 -8.22 -0.44
N TRP A 355 -2.24 -8.29 -1.38
CA TRP A 355 -1.53 -9.53 -1.66
C TRP A 355 -0.72 -10.00 -0.45
N ASN A 356 -0.45 -11.27 -0.36
CA ASN A 356 0.47 -11.85 0.60
C ASN A 356 1.89 -11.99 -0.01
N ALA A 357 2.82 -12.58 0.73
CA ALA A 357 4.20 -12.79 0.27
C ALA A 357 4.29 -13.57 -1.06
N ALA A 358 3.38 -14.52 -1.29
CA ALA A 358 3.35 -15.30 -2.55
C ALA A 358 2.92 -14.41 -3.73
N GLY A 359 1.91 -13.52 -3.52
CA GLY A 359 1.49 -12.55 -4.53
C GLY A 359 2.58 -11.54 -4.86
N ALA A 360 3.24 -10.98 -3.85
CA ALA A 360 4.37 -10.06 -4.03
C ALA A 360 5.54 -10.73 -4.78
N ALA A 361 5.87 -11.99 -4.45
CA ALA A 361 6.91 -12.75 -5.14
C ALA A 361 6.54 -13.07 -6.60
N LEU A 362 5.26 -13.35 -6.87
CA LEU A 362 4.76 -13.56 -8.23
C LEU A 362 4.88 -12.29 -9.06
N ALA A 363 4.46 -11.15 -8.52
CA ALA A 363 4.61 -9.84 -9.15
C ALA A 363 6.07 -9.52 -9.45
N ALA A 364 6.95 -9.71 -8.46
CA ALA A 364 8.38 -9.46 -8.61
C ALA A 364 9.01 -10.29 -9.75
N ARG A 365 8.61 -11.55 -9.92
CA ARG A 365 9.11 -12.40 -11.05
C ARG A 365 8.71 -11.86 -12.41
N ASP A 366 7.47 -11.38 -12.57
CA ASP A 366 6.99 -10.85 -13.84
C ASP A 366 7.64 -9.50 -14.13
N ILE A 367 7.83 -8.65 -13.12
CA ILE A 367 8.55 -7.38 -13.23
C ILE A 367 10.03 -7.64 -13.61
N ALA A 368 10.70 -8.57 -12.95
CA ALA A 368 12.10 -8.90 -13.21
C ALA A 368 12.33 -9.37 -14.66
N ARG A 369 11.41 -10.20 -15.20
CA ARG A 369 11.46 -10.61 -16.61
C ARG A 369 11.33 -9.44 -17.57
N THR A 370 10.37 -8.55 -17.32
CA THR A 370 10.17 -7.37 -18.16
C THR A 370 11.35 -6.42 -18.04
N TRP A 371 11.88 -6.22 -16.84
CA TRP A 371 13.07 -5.39 -16.62
C TRP A 371 14.27 -5.90 -17.38
N GLY A 372 14.56 -7.22 -17.34
CA GLY A 372 15.65 -7.82 -18.11
C GLY A 372 15.51 -7.60 -19.62
N GLY A 373 14.30 -7.57 -20.17
CA GLY A 373 14.04 -7.26 -21.57
C GLY A 373 14.13 -5.79 -21.94
N LEU A 374 14.24 -4.87 -20.97
CA LEU A 374 14.45 -3.45 -21.20
C LEU A 374 15.94 -3.05 -21.21
N GLU A 375 16.82 -3.96 -20.86
CA GLU A 375 18.27 -3.72 -20.90
C GLU A 375 18.78 -3.87 -22.33
N PRO A 376 19.71 -2.99 -22.77
CA PRO A 376 20.28 -3.03 -24.12
C PRO A 376 21.08 -4.30 -24.39
#